data_d27461a8d394bd74313fb853a5fa8da5
#
_entry.id   d27461a8d394bd74313fb853a5fa8da5
#
_cell.length_a   1.000
_cell.length_b   1.000
_cell.length_c   1.000
_cell.angle_alpha   90.00
_cell.angle_beta   90.00
_cell.angle_gamma   90.00
#
_symmetry.space_group_name_H-M   'P 1'
#
loop_
_entity.id
_entity.type
_entity.pdbx_description
1 polymer ?
#
loop_
_entity_poly.entity_id
_entity_poly.type
_entity_poly.pdbx_seq_one_letter_code
_entity_poly.pdbx_strand_id
1 'polypeptide(L)'
;MIPMASWLETYHPRRFSDLALEQSTIETIERVALQANPPHLLLSGPPGSGKTAAWRLIVRQVLGPSWRSTTHVLQAKDLAKSAGAMAAFESFLRPGGKDSSDTLASRTSLDAFDSTFSQVSADDIAPAGHESQRGSQTDVHISRIIVIEDADYLGHKRQPLLRRMMEATSQTSRFIFTAQTPSRLIDALRSRTQHIRLTGVPRKQIESKLAELCASADVEPVRGILGDIAHISNGNLRKAIFTTEVLVLRDLLGERGNLHRLLTMISTNEVQRMIEAALRGQVVEWRWEKDGYKNTRKLKGALGIYDEIITQQSLEAEDIVEQAHQVLTGGRLNLPEDQLTLALTALSDCDVRLRRSSQGRIQIEQMLHDFAAIQQQ
;
A
#
# COMPACT_ATOMS: atom_id res chain seq x y z
N MET A 1 -26.43 -9.65 -12.45
CA MET A 1 -24.99 -9.38 -12.47
C MET A 1 -24.47 -9.66 -11.08
N ILE A 2 -23.83 -10.81 -10.89
CA ILE A 2 -23.17 -11.19 -9.61
C ILE A 2 -21.99 -10.23 -9.48
N PRO A 3 -21.76 -9.55 -8.35
CA PRO A 3 -20.55 -8.77 -8.15
C PRO A 3 -19.38 -9.73 -8.25
N MET A 4 -18.60 -9.64 -9.33
CA MET A 4 -17.37 -10.42 -9.45
C MET A 4 -16.41 -9.90 -8.39
N ALA A 5 -16.03 -10.78 -7.47
CA ALA A 5 -15.00 -10.46 -6.49
C ALA A 5 -13.74 -9.99 -7.24
N SER A 6 -13.03 -9.00 -6.69
CA SER A 6 -11.80 -8.49 -7.31
C SER A 6 -10.77 -9.61 -7.50
N TRP A 7 -9.99 -9.55 -8.56
CA TRP A 7 -8.91 -10.51 -8.80
C TRP A 7 -7.92 -10.56 -7.63
N LEU A 8 -7.69 -9.44 -6.97
CA LEU A 8 -6.85 -9.36 -5.77
C LEU A 8 -7.40 -10.19 -4.59
N GLU A 9 -8.73 -10.32 -4.50
CA GLU A 9 -9.39 -11.11 -3.46
C GLU A 9 -9.48 -12.58 -3.86
N THR A 10 -9.84 -12.85 -5.12
CA THR A 10 -10.04 -14.21 -5.63
C THR A 10 -8.72 -15.00 -5.71
N TYR A 11 -7.64 -14.34 -6.14
CA TYR A 11 -6.36 -14.95 -6.43
C TYR A 11 -5.25 -14.59 -5.42
N HIS A 12 -5.61 -14.39 -4.16
CA HIS A 12 -4.60 -14.16 -3.13
C HIS A 12 -3.71 -15.39 -2.89
N PRO A 13 -2.42 -15.22 -2.56
CA PRO A 13 -1.52 -16.33 -2.28
C PRO A 13 -2.01 -17.21 -1.13
N ARG A 14 -2.01 -18.53 -1.33
CA ARG A 14 -2.41 -19.52 -0.33
C ARG A 14 -1.22 -20.26 0.26
N ARG A 15 -0.11 -20.33 -0.46
CA ARG A 15 1.16 -20.96 -0.07
C ARG A 15 2.28 -19.95 -0.19
N PHE A 16 3.40 -20.20 0.47
CA PHE A 16 4.60 -19.36 0.31
C PHE A 16 5.12 -19.42 -1.12
N SER A 17 5.00 -20.56 -1.81
CA SER A 17 5.35 -20.71 -3.23
C SER A 17 4.56 -19.83 -4.19
N ASP A 18 3.37 -19.36 -3.78
CA ASP A 18 2.52 -18.51 -4.61
C ASP A 18 2.94 -17.04 -4.56
N LEU A 19 3.86 -16.69 -3.64
CA LEU A 19 4.40 -15.34 -3.54
C LEU A 19 5.27 -15.04 -4.76
N ALA A 20 5.00 -13.92 -5.42
CA ALA A 20 5.81 -13.44 -6.54
C ALA A 20 7.07 -12.71 -6.02
N LEU A 21 7.92 -13.44 -5.31
CA LEU A 21 9.17 -12.96 -4.70
C LEU A 21 10.34 -13.81 -5.18
N GLU A 22 11.55 -13.33 -4.95
CA GLU A 22 12.75 -14.15 -5.17
C GLU A 22 12.74 -15.39 -4.28
N GLN A 23 13.17 -16.53 -4.81
CA GLN A 23 13.16 -17.82 -4.13
C GLN A 23 13.88 -17.76 -2.76
N SER A 24 15.01 -17.08 -2.68
CA SER A 24 15.77 -16.88 -1.43
C SER A 24 14.99 -16.15 -0.35
N THR A 25 14.15 -15.20 -0.76
CA THR A 25 13.26 -14.45 0.15
C THR A 25 12.12 -15.34 0.63
N ILE A 26 11.51 -16.13 -0.26
CA ILE A 26 10.47 -17.10 0.08
C ILE A 26 10.99 -18.11 1.10
N GLU A 27 12.15 -18.70 0.85
CA GLU A 27 12.80 -19.66 1.77
C GLU A 27 13.12 -19.03 3.13
N THR A 28 13.49 -17.76 3.15
CA THR A 28 13.72 -17.04 4.40
C THR A 28 12.43 -16.83 5.19
N ILE A 29 11.35 -16.44 4.52
CA ILE A 29 10.02 -16.26 5.13
C ILE A 29 9.52 -17.61 5.68
N GLU A 30 9.61 -18.67 4.88
CA GLU A 30 9.18 -20.02 5.24
C GLU A 30 9.97 -20.55 6.44
N ARG A 31 11.30 -20.42 6.42
CA ARG A 31 12.17 -20.83 7.53
C ARG A 31 11.79 -20.14 8.83
N VAL A 32 11.52 -18.84 8.78
CA VAL A 32 11.10 -18.07 9.96
C VAL A 32 9.73 -18.50 10.45
N ALA A 33 8.79 -18.74 9.56
CA ALA A 33 7.43 -19.15 9.90
C ALA A 33 7.36 -20.58 10.48
N LEU A 34 8.32 -21.44 10.13
CA LEU A 34 8.43 -22.82 10.64
C LEU A 34 9.21 -22.94 11.93
N GLN A 35 9.83 -21.88 12.45
CA GLN A 35 10.50 -21.93 13.73
C GLN A 35 9.52 -22.20 14.88
N ALA A 36 9.91 -23.02 15.83
CA ALA A 36 9.13 -23.27 17.05
C ALA A 36 8.85 -21.98 17.84
N ASN A 37 9.82 -21.07 17.83
CA ASN A 37 9.74 -19.74 18.46
C ASN A 37 10.11 -18.64 17.45
N PRO A 38 9.17 -18.23 16.57
CA PRO A 38 9.44 -17.22 15.57
C PRO A 38 9.76 -15.87 16.21
N PRO A 39 10.71 -15.09 15.67
CA PRO A 39 11.03 -13.76 16.18
C PRO A 39 9.93 -12.74 15.86
N HIS A 40 10.04 -11.54 16.43
CA HIS A 40 9.32 -10.39 15.89
C HIS A 40 9.86 -10.05 14.50
N LEU A 41 8.99 -9.61 13.58
CA LEU A 41 9.35 -9.40 12.19
C LEU A 41 9.17 -7.95 11.77
N LEU A 42 10.04 -7.52 10.87
CA LEU A 42 9.90 -6.29 10.10
C LEU A 42 9.96 -6.63 8.61
N LEU A 43 8.82 -6.56 7.94
CA LEU A 43 8.71 -6.75 6.50
C LEU A 43 8.77 -5.38 5.82
N SER A 44 9.84 -5.08 5.10
CA SER A 44 9.98 -3.81 4.38
C SER A 44 10.00 -4.00 2.89
N GLY A 45 9.55 -2.98 2.16
CA GLY A 45 9.58 -2.98 0.71
C GLY A 45 8.61 -2.00 0.08
N PRO A 46 8.69 -1.80 -1.25
CA PRO A 46 7.83 -0.87 -1.96
C PRO A 46 6.35 -1.30 -1.93
N PRO A 47 5.42 -0.40 -2.32
CA PRO A 47 4.02 -0.76 -2.49
C PRO A 47 3.85 -1.93 -3.47
N GLY A 48 2.90 -2.83 -3.19
CA GLY A 48 2.63 -3.97 -4.07
C GLY A 48 3.68 -5.07 -4.10
N SER A 49 4.72 -5.03 -3.23
CA SER A 49 5.73 -6.08 -3.10
C SER A 49 5.29 -7.34 -2.34
N GLY A 50 4.01 -7.44 -1.94
CA GLY A 50 3.49 -8.63 -1.27
C GLY A 50 3.65 -8.66 0.25
N LYS A 51 3.97 -7.54 0.94
CA LYS A 51 4.10 -7.48 2.43
C LYS A 51 2.87 -8.05 3.14
N THR A 52 1.68 -7.60 2.76
CA THR A 52 0.42 -8.08 3.35
C THR A 52 0.19 -9.56 3.08
N ALA A 53 0.44 -10.04 1.88
CA ALA A 53 0.34 -11.46 1.54
C ALA A 53 1.33 -12.30 2.38
N ALA A 54 2.58 -11.85 2.50
CA ALA A 54 3.60 -12.54 3.27
C ALA A 54 3.24 -12.66 4.76
N TRP A 55 2.83 -11.55 5.42
CA TRP A 55 2.49 -11.65 6.83
C TRP A 55 1.24 -12.50 7.08
N ARG A 56 0.24 -12.47 6.19
CA ARG A 56 -0.95 -13.33 6.31
C ARG A 56 -0.58 -14.82 6.27
N LEU A 57 0.32 -15.21 5.38
CA LEU A 57 0.82 -16.59 5.31
C LEU A 57 1.65 -16.97 6.57
N ILE A 58 2.51 -16.07 7.04
CA ILE A 58 3.29 -16.29 8.27
C ILE A 58 2.37 -16.50 9.47
N VAL A 59 1.40 -15.61 9.65
CA VAL A 59 0.45 -15.67 10.76
C VAL A 59 -0.33 -16.98 10.74
N ARG A 60 -0.83 -17.35 9.56
CA ARG A 60 -1.56 -18.61 9.35
C ARG A 60 -0.70 -19.83 9.66
N GLN A 61 0.57 -19.84 9.25
CA GLN A 61 1.51 -20.91 9.54
C GLN A 61 1.83 -21.01 11.04
N VAL A 62 2.02 -19.87 11.71
CA VAL A 62 2.41 -19.81 13.12
C VAL A 62 1.25 -20.13 14.07
N LEU A 63 0.06 -19.60 13.81
CA LEU A 63 -1.12 -19.72 14.69
C LEU A 63 -2.03 -20.90 14.34
N GLY A 64 -1.89 -21.46 13.13
CA GLY A 64 -2.72 -22.59 12.68
C GLY A 64 -4.19 -22.20 12.52
N PRO A 65 -5.16 -23.10 12.78
CA PRO A 65 -6.58 -22.89 12.48
C PRO A 65 -7.22 -21.65 13.14
N SER A 66 -6.69 -21.22 14.29
CA SER A 66 -7.21 -20.05 15.03
C SER A 66 -6.58 -18.71 14.60
N TRP A 67 -5.81 -18.69 13.51
CA TRP A 67 -5.03 -17.53 13.12
C TRP A 67 -5.85 -16.25 12.94
N ARG A 68 -7.08 -16.33 12.45
CA ARG A 68 -7.97 -15.19 12.25
C ARG A 68 -8.41 -14.56 13.56
N SER A 69 -8.82 -15.37 14.53
CA SER A 69 -9.30 -14.89 15.83
C SER A 69 -8.19 -14.40 16.75
N THR A 70 -6.95 -14.88 16.53
CA THR A 70 -5.78 -14.57 17.38
C THR A 70 -4.80 -13.59 16.74
N THR A 71 -5.10 -13.08 15.55
CA THR A 71 -4.34 -12.02 14.90
C THR A 71 -5.07 -10.68 15.05
N HIS A 72 -4.32 -9.66 15.44
CA HIS A 72 -4.83 -8.30 15.60
C HIS A 72 -4.06 -7.35 14.69
N VAL A 73 -4.78 -6.58 13.87
CA VAL A 73 -4.18 -5.69 12.86
C VAL A 73 -4.46 -4.24 13.21
N LEU A 74 -3.43 -3.41 13.08
CA LEU A 74 -3.51 -1.96 13.19
C LEU A 74 -2.94 -1.32 11.93
N GLN A 75 -3.72 -0.47 11.29
CA GLN A 75 -3.29 0.37 10.17
C GLN A 75 -2.71 1.68 10.71
N ALA A 76 -1.38 1.80 10.71
CA ALA A 76 -0.73 2.98 11.28
C ALA A 76 -0.95 4.26 10.44
N LYS A 77 -1.09 4.11 9.11
CA LYS A 77 -1.38 5.21 8.18
C LYS A 77 -2.75 5.84 8.49
N ASP A 78 -3.78 5.03 8.68
CA ASP A 78 -5.14 5.51 8.99
C ASP A 78 -5.22 6.08 10.42
N LEU A 79 -4.56 5.41 11.35
CA LEU A 79 -4.44 5.91 12.72
C LEU A 79 -3.78 7.30 12.75
N ALA A 80 -2.76 7.54 11.94
CA ALA A 80 -2.06 8.83 11.91
C ALA A 80 -2.96 9.99 11.46
N LYS A 81 -3.97 9.70 10.63
CA LYS A 81 -4.95 10.68 10.13
C LYS A 81 -6.12 10.91 11.08
N SER A 82 -6.34 10.03 12.07
CA SER A 82 -7.51 10.09 12.95
C SER A 82 -7.33 11.08 14.11
N ALA A 83 -8.42 11.78 14.45
CA ALA A 83 -8.49 12.55 15.68
C ALA A 83 -8.40 11.59 16.90
N GLY A 84 -7.60 11.94 17.92
CA GLY A 84 -7.41 11.05 19.06
C GLY A 84 -6.51 9.83 18.83
N ALA A 85 -5.70 9.87 17.78
CA ALA A 85 -4.81 8.79 17.37
C ALA A 85 -3.96 8.16 18.49
N MET A 86 -3.59 8.92 19.52
CA MET A 86 -2.82 8.38 20.66
C MET A 86 -3.70 7.52 21.57
N ALA A 87 -4.91 8.00 21.88
CA ALA A 87 -5.86 7.24 22.70
C ALA A 87 -6.32 5.96 22.00
N ALA A 88 -6.57 6.02 20.68
CA ALA A 88 -6.92 4.86 19.87
C ALA A 88 -5.77 3.83 19.85
N PHE A 89 -4.53 4.30 19.74
CA PHE A 89 -3.35 3.45 19.77
C PHE A 89 -3.14 2.79 21.14
N GLU A 90 -3.28 3.54 22.22
CA GLU A 90 -3.21 3.00 23.58
C GLU A 90 -4.34 2.01 23.86
N SER A 91 -5.56 2.30 23.42
CA SER A 91 -6.70 1.38 23.51
C SER A 91 -6.45 0.09 22.71
N PHE A 92 -5.89 0.19 21.52
CA PHE A 92 -5.49 -0.98 20.74
C PHE A 92 -4.43 -1.82 21.47
N LEU A 93 -3.44 -1.20 22.09
CA LEU A 93 -2.40 -1.91 22.84
C LEU A 93 -2.89 -2.46 24.18
N ARG A 94 -3.81 -1.76 24.86
CA ARG A 94 -4.30 -2.07 26.21
C ARG A 94 -5.83 -1.89 26.31
N PRO A 95 -6.62 -2.77 25.72
CA PRO A 95 -8.07 -2.61 25.70
C PRO A 95 -8.73 -2.68 27.07
N GLY A 96 -8.11 -3.33 28.05
CA GLY A 96 -8.59 -3.40 29.45
C GLY A 96 -8.11 -2.27 30.38
N GLY A 97 -7.48 -1.20 29.82
CA GLY A 97 -6.91 -0.10 30.62
C GLY A 97 -5.52 -0.39 31.19
N LYS A 98 -4.96 0.58 31.95
CA LYS A 98 -3.59 0.52 32.46
C LYS A 98 -3.34 -0.62 33.44
N ASP A 99 -4.36 -1.06 34.14
CA ASP A 99 -4.28 -2.05 35.24
C ASP A 99 -4.68 -3.46 34.81
N SER A 100 -5.10 -3.68 33.55
CA SER A 100 -5.46 -5.00 33.05
C SER A 100 -4.23 -5.83 32.75
N SER A 101 -4.14 -7.01 33.33
CA SER A 101 -3.15 -8.02 33.00
C SER A 101 -3.40 -8.67 31.64
N ASP A 102 -4.63 -8.66 31.16
CA ASP A 102 -5.02 -9.14 29.82
C ASP A 102 -5.06 -7.98 28.81
N THR A 103 -3.89 -7.59 28.37
CA THR A 103 -3.70 -6.48 27.42
C THR A 103 -4.25 -6.77 26.02
N LEU A 104 -4.79 -7.95 25.77
CA LEU A 104 -5.14 -8.43 24.45
C LEU A 104 -6.61 -8.89 24.32
N ALA A 105 -7.34 -8.99 25.43
CA ALA A 105 -8.78 -9.23 25.41
C ALA A 105 -9.51 -8.04 24.77
N SER A 106 -10.54 -8.30 23.97
CA SER A 106 -11.40 -7.29 23.32
C SER A 106 -10.80 -6.48 22.15
N ARG A 107 -9.66 -6.86 21.59
CA ARG A 107 -9.18 -6.25 20.33
C ARG A 107 -9.98 -6.77 19.15
N THR A 108 -10.13 -5.90 18.14
CA THR A 108 -10.67 -6.31 16.84
C THR A 108 -9.78 -7.42 16.25
N SER A 109 -10.31 -8.62 16.14
CA SER A 109 -9.62 -9.74 15.50
C SER A 109 -9.57 -9.55 13.99
N LEU A 110 -8.72 -10.29 13.30
CA LEU A 110 -8.69 -10.29 11.85
C LEU A 110 -10.04 -10.74 11.26
N ASP A 111 -10.76 -11.66 11.92
CA ASP A 111 -12.12 -12.03 11.51
C ASP A 111 -13.08 -10.84 11.50
N ALA A 112 -13.03 -9.99 12.52
CA ALA A 112 -13.86 -8.79 12.57
C ALA A 112 -13.39 -7.71 11.56
N PHE A 113 -12.10 -7.67 11.26
CA PHE A 113 -11.53 -6.80 10.23
C PHE A 113 -11.91 -7.28 8.82
N ASP A 114 -11.75 -8.57 8.52
CA ASP A 114 -12.04 -9.15 7.22
C ASP A 114 -13.54 -9.35 6.95
N SER A 115 -14.40 -9.46 8.00
CA SER A 115 -15.85 -9.59 7.83
C SER A 115 -16.49 -8.43 7.07
N THR A 116 -15.78 -7.30 6.99
CA THR A 116 -16.18 -6.16 6.20
C THR A 116 -15.82 -6.33 4.71
N PHE A 117 -14.92 -7.26 4.35
CA PHE A 117 -14.30 -7.30 3.03
C PHE A 117 -14.39 -8.61 2.25
N SER A 118 -14.58 -9.78 2.86
CA SER A 118 -14.75 -11.01 2.04
C SER A 118 -15.20 -12.23 2.82
N GLN A 119 -16.07 -13.01 2.19
CA GLN A 119 -16.27 -14.42 2.47
C GLN A 119 -15.07 -15.19 1.87
N VAL A 120 -13.94 -15.21 2.53
CA VAL A 120 -12.81 -16.04 2.10
C VAL A 120 -13.15 -17.48 2.47
N SER A 121 -13.29 -18.33 1.48
CA SER A 121 -13.42 -19.78 1.66
C SER A 121 -12.28 -20.31 2.53
N ALA A 122 -12.58 -21.32 3.35
CA ALA A 122 -11.64 -21.94 4.26
C ALA A 122 -10.31 -22.24 3.54
N ASP A 123 -9.24 -21.70 4.12
CA ASP A 123 -7.88 -21.99 3.68
C ASP A 123 -7.48 -23.37 4.23
N ASP A 124 -7.84 -24.43 3.53
CA ASP A 124 -7.64 -25.81 3.99
C ASP A 124 -6.19 -26.30 3.87
N ILE A 125 -5.32 -25.50 3.23
CA ILE A 125 -3.94 -25.89 2.95
C ILE A 125 -2.98 -25.10 3.81
N ALA A 126 -2.11 -25.77 4.55
CA ALA A 126 -1.02 -25.13 5.29
C ALA A 126 -0.13 -24.36 4.32
N PRO A 127 0.28 -23.09 4.63
CA PRO A 127 1.04 -22.22 3.73
C PRO A 127 2.37 -22.80 3.25
N ALA A 128 3.07 -23.59 4.09
CA ALA A 128 4.31 -24.27 3.73
C ALA A 128 4.09 -25.66 3.10
N GLY A 129 2.85 -26.09 2.92
CA GLY A 129 2.52 -27.43 2.41
C GLY A 129 2.67 -28.55 3.44
N HIS A 130 3.06 -28.25 4.66
CA HIS A 130 3.15 -29.17 5.78
C HIS A 130 2.11 -28.77 6.83
N GLU A 131 1.38 -29.76 7.37
CA GLU A 131 0.69 -29.56 8.64
C GLU A 131 1.72 -29.09 9.66
N SER A 132 1.38 -28.09 10.46
CA SER A 132 2.35 -27.43 11.34
C SER A 132 3.15 -28.48 12.11
N GLN A 133 4.39 -28.70 11.68
CA GLN A 133 5.40 -29.41 12.47
C GLN A 133 5.80 -28.51 13.64
N ARG A 134 4.84 -28.13 14.46
CA ARG A 134 5.12 -27.61 15.77
C ARG A 134 5.64 -28.81 16.56
N GLY A 135 6.96 -28.94 16.56
CA GLY A 135 7.61 -29.93 17.41
C GLY A 135 7.07 -29.76 18.81
N SER A 136 6.55 -30.85 19.36
CA SER A 136 6.01 -30.98 20.71
C SER A 136 7.06 -30.73 21.83
N GLN A 137 8.09 -29.95 21.59
CA GLN A 137 9.28 -29.84 22.45
C GLN A 137 9.58 -28.45 23.01
N THR A 138 8.74 -27.44 22.79
CA THR A 138 8.97 -26.15 23.45
C THR A 138 7.74 -25.65 24.17
N ASP A 139 7.84 -25.40 25.45
CA ASP A 139 6.79 -24.89 26.35
C ASP A 139 6.29 -23.46 26.03
N VAL A 140 6.74 -22.87 24.92
CA VAL A 140 6.37 -21.51 24.53
C VAL A 140 5.42 -21.55 23.35
N HIS A 141 4.14 -21.49 23.66
CA HIS A 141 3.08 -21.36 22.64
C HIS A 141 2.83 -19.88 22.30
N ILE A 142 3.13 -19.50 21.07
CA ILE A 142 2.67 -18.21 20.54
C ILE A 142 1.16 -18.27 20.42
N SER A 143 0.46 -17.50 21.24
CA SER A 143 -1.01 -17.49 21.26
C SER A 143 -1.60 -16.39 20.38
N ARG A 144 -0.82 -15.38 20.03
CA ARG A 144 -1.29 -14.19 19.25
C ARG A 144 -0.18 -13.55 18.45
N ILE A 145 -0.59 -12.93 17.34
CA ILE A 145 0.26 -12.06 16.55
C ILE A 145 -0.39 -10.68 16.39
N ILE A 146 0.38 -9.66 16.62
CA ILE A 146 -0.01 -8.26 16.46
C ILE A 146 0.69 -7.72 15.23
N VAL A 147 -0.10 -7.34 14.23
CA VAL A 147 0.40 -6.78 12.97
C VAL A 147 0.20 -5.27 13.00
N ILE A 148 1.26 -4.54 12.72
CA ILE A 148 1.21 -3.09 12.55
C ILE A 148 1.58 -2.79 11.11
N GLU A 149 0.57 -2.55 10.28
CA GLU A 149 0.77 -2.17 8.89
C GLU A 149 1.16 -0.70 8.77
N ASP A 150 2.04 -0.42 7.79
CA ASP A 150 2.60 0.91 7.52
C ASP A 150 3.19 1.57 8.79
N ALA A 151 3.98 0.81 9.53
CA ALA A 151 4.54 1.21 10.83
C ALA A 151 5.42 2.47 10.78
N ASP A 152 5.92 2.83 9.61
CA ASP A 152 6.65 4.08 9.34
C ASP A 152 5.78 5.34 9.52
N TYR A 153 4.43 5.20 9.58
CA TYR A 153 3.49 6.29 9.92
C TYR A 153 3.20 6.43 11.42
N LEU A 154 3.73 5.57 12.29
CA LEU A 154 3.47 5.62 13.74
C LEU A 154 3.96 6.91 14.41
N GLY A 155 5.00 7.54 13.86
CA GLY A 155 5.65 8.68 14.49
C GLY A 155 6.44 8.31 15.76
N HIS A 156 7.34 9.18 16.18
CA HIS A 156 8.27 8.90 17.29
C HIS A 156 7.61 8.72 18.66
N LYS A 157 6.46 9.32 18.90
CA LYS A 157 5.79 9.27 20.21
C LYS A 157 5.16 7.90 20.54
N ARG A 158 4.74 7.14 19.52
CA ARG A 158 4.04 5.85 19.69
C ARG A 158 4.99 4.66 19.73
N GLN A 159 6.11 4.75 19.04
CA GLN A 159 7.06 3.64 18.92
C GLN A 159 7.66 3.18 20.26
N PRO A 160 8.00 4.03 21.24
CA PRO A 160 8.50 3.57 22.54
C PRO A 160 7.51 2.71 23.32
N LEU A 161 6.18 2.91 23.11
CA LEU A 161 5.16 2.05 23.74
C LEU A 161 5.21 0.62 23.19
N LEU A 162 5.41 0.48 21.87
CA LEU A 162 5.57 -0.85 21.25
C LEU A 162 6.78 -1.59 21.77
N ARG A 163 7.90 -0.90 21.97
CA ARG A 163 9.10 -1.51 22.58
C ARG A 163 8.76 -2.16 23.91
N ARG A 164 8.10 -1.42 24.82
CA ARG A 164 7.72 -1.95 26.14
C ARG A 164 6.78 -3.15 26.02
N MET A 165 5.84 -3.10 25.09
CA MET A 165 4.91 -4.21 24.84
C MET A 165 5.62 -5.45 24.31
N MET A 166 6.55 -5.29 23.35
CA MET A 166 7.36 -6.40 22.84
C MET A 166 8.13 -7.11 23.95
N GLU A 167 8.71 -6.35 24.88
CA GLU A 167 9.45 -6.89 26.03
C GLU A 167 8.51 -7.60 27.02
N ALA A 168 7.36 -6.99 27.34
CA ALA A 168 6.41 -7.53 28.32
C ALA A 168 5.66 -8.78 27.84
N THR A 169 5.41 -8.93 26.53
CA THR A 169 4.60 -10.02 25.95
C THR A 169 5.40 -11.00 25.10
N SER A 170 6.72 -10.98 25.21
CA SER A 170 7.64 -11.76 24.37
C SER A 170 7.45 -13.28 24.44
N GLN A 171 6.88 -13.78 25.52
CA GLN A 171 6.65 -15.22 25.70
C GLN A 171 5.43 -15.72 24.91
N THR A 172 4.37 -14.92 24.81
CA THR A 172 3.08 -15.37 24.25
C THR A 172 2.67 -14.67 22.96
N SER A 173 3.27 -13.53 22.63
CA SER A 173 2.88 -12.69 21.51
C SER A 173 4.06 -12.36 20.60
N ARG A 174 3.77 -12.23 19.30
CA ARG A 174 4.74 -11.74 18.32
C ARG A 174 4.19 -10.52 17.61
N PHE A 175 5.12 -9.64 17.22
CA PHE A 175 4.82 -8.45 16.44
C PHE A 175 5.34 -8.61 15.03
N ILE A 176 4.53 -8.23 14.07
CA ILE A 176 4.93 -8.09 12.66
C ILE A 176 4.69 -6.66 12.25
N PHE A 177 5.73 -5.98 11.83
CA PHE A 177 5.67 -4.64 11.29
C PHE A 177 5.79 -4.70 9.78
N THR A 178 4.96 -3.94 9.06
CA THR A 178 5.23 -3.65 7.66
C THR A 178 5.64 -2.19 7.51
N ALA A 179 6.57 -1.89 6.60
CA ALA A 179 7.04 -0.53 6.35
C ALA A 179 7.52 -0.38 4.91
N GLN A 180 7.38 0.83 4.36
CA GLN A 180 8.04 1.20 3.11
C GLN A 180 9.43 1.76 3.42
N THR A 181 9.54 2.56 4.46
CA THR A 181 10.76 3.24 4.88
C THR A 181 11.16 2.79 6.30
N PRO A 182 11.90 1.66 6.44
CA PRO A 182 12.23 1.11 7.74
C PRO A 182 13.10 2.03 8.62
N SER A 183 13.80 3.00 8.01
CA SER A 183 14.60 4.00 8.75
C SER A 183 13.76 4.96 9.60
N ARG A 184 12.44 5.03 9.39
CA ARG A 184 11.52 5.80 10.25
C ARG A 184 11.16 5.08 11.54
N LEU A 185 11.46 3.80 11.64
CA LEU A 185 11.34 3.06 12.90
C LEU A 185 12.58 3.31 13.75
N ILE A 186 12.35 3.54 15.05
CA ILE A 186 13.45 3.73 16.01
C ILE A 186 14.33 2.46 16.08
N ASP A 187 15.60 2.65 16.35
CA ASP A 187 16.58 1.55 16.45
C ASP A 187 16.16 0.49 17.47
N ALA A 188 15.52 0.92 18.54
CA ALA A 188 15.02 0.02 19.58
C ALA A 188 13.95 -0.99 19.08
N LEU A 189 13.17 -0.67 18.04
CA LEU A 189 12.24 -1.62 17.41
C LEU A 189 12.99 -2.46 16.38
N ARG A 190 13.83 -1.83 15.55
CA ARG A 190 14.57 -2.52 14.49
C ARG A 190 15.50 -3.60 15.07
N SER A 191 16.21 -3.31 16.17
CA SER A 191 17.12 -4.26 16.82
C SER A 191 16.42 -5.46 17.46
N ARG A 192 15.11 -5.39 17.69
CA ARG A 192 14.29 -6.47 18.26
C ARG A 192 13.50 -7.25 17.22
N THR A 193 13.63 -6.90 15.96
CA THR A 193 12.91 -7.54 14.87
C THR A 193 13.87 -8.18 13.88
N GLN A 194 13.54 -9.34 13.38
CA GLN A 194 14.20 -9.88 12.20
C GLN A 194 13.67 -9.13 10.97
N HIS A 195 14.57 -8.45 10.30
CA HIS A 195 14.23 -7.65 9.12
C HIS A 195 14.29 -8.51 7.86
N ILE A 196 13.17 -8.58 7.13
CA ILE A 196 13.06 -9.22 5.83
C ILE A 196 12.69 -8.12 4.82
N ARG A 197 13.58 -7.90 3.86
CA ARG A 197 13.36 -6.92 2.81
C ARG A 197 12.74 -7.59 1.59
N LEU A 198 11.53 -7.16 1.23
CA LEU A 198 10.87 -7.56 0.00
C LEU A 198 11.20 -6.53 -1.09
N THR A 199 11.81 -6.99 -2.15
CA THR A 199 12.09 -6.16 -3.33
C THR A 199 10.84 -6.00 -4.17
N GLY A 200 10.85 -5.05 -5.11
CA GLY A 200 9.83 -4.99 -6.16
C GLY A 200 9.82 -6.30 -6.96
N VAL A 201 8.63 -6.73 -7.37
CA VAL A 201 8.48 -7.99 -8.11
C VAL A 201 9.16 -7.88 -9.48
N PRO A 202 10.04 -8.82 -9.87
CA PRO A 202 10.69 -8.82 -11.18
C PRO A 202 9.67 -8.85 -12.33
N ARG A 203 9.94 -8.11 -13.41
CA ARG A 203 9.04 -8.00 -14.56
C ARG A 203 8.57 -9.36 -15.09
N LYS A 204 9.49 -10.32 -15.23
CA LYS A 204 9.16 -11.67 -15.71
C LYS A 204 8.17 -12.40 -14.80
N GLN A 205 8.31 -12.24 -13.49
CA GLN A 205 7.40 -12.84 -12.52
C GLN A 205 6.01 -12.18 -12.54
N ILE A 206 5.96 -10.85 -12.73
CA ILE A 206 4.68 -10.15 -12.94
C ILE A 206 3.99 -10.69 -14.19
N GLU A 207 4.70 -10.75 -15.30
CA GLU A 207 4.16 -11.25 -16.58
C GLU A 207 3.65 -12.69 -16.47
N SER A 208 4.42 -13.59 -15.84
CA SER A 208 4.01 -14.97 -15.58
C SER A 208 2.74 -15.02 -14.72
N LYS A 209 2.70 -14.23 -13.64
CA LYS A 209 1.54 -14.21 -12.74
C LYS A 209 0.28 -13.66 -13.42
N LEU A 210 0.41 -12.62 -14.23
CA LEU A 210 -0.72 -12.10 -15.02
C LEU A 210 -1.21 -13.12 -16.05
N ALA A 211 -0.32 -13.88 -16.68
CA ALA A 211 -0.70 -14.95 -17.59
C ALA A 211 -1.49 -16.07 -16.89
N GLU A 212 -1.06 -16.49 -15.69
CA GLU A 212 -1.79 -17.44 -14.86
C GLU A 212 -3.21 -16.93 -14.51
N LEU A 213 -3.32 -15.65 -14.13
CA LEU A 213 -4.60 -15.03 -13.78
C LEU A 213 -5.54 -14.93 -14.99
N CYS A 214 -5.02 -14.52 -16.16
CA CYS A 214 -5.79 -14.48 -17.41
C CYS A 214 -6.29 -15.88 -17.79
N ALA A 215 -5.42 -16.90 -17.70
CA ALA A 215 -5.82 -18.29 -17.95
C ALA A 215 -6.89 -18.79 -16.99
N SER A 216 -6.80 -18.43 -15.69
CA SER A 216 -7.79 -18.79 -14.68
C SER A 216 -9.13 -18.08 -14.89
N ALA A 217 -9.12 -16.91 -15.53
CA ALA A 217 -10.30 -16.12 -15.87
C ALA A 217 -10.86 -16.41 -17.27
N ASP A 218 -10.28 -17.38 -17.99
CA ASP A 218 -10.64 -17.73 -19.38
C ASP A 218 -10.55 -16.53 -20.35
N VAL A 219 -9.48 -15.72 -20.21
CA VAL A 219 -9.23 -14.53 -20.99
C VAL A 219 -7.93 -14.68 -21.78
N GLU A 220 -7.98 -14.47 -23.09
CA GLU A 220 -6.80 -14.49 -23.95
C GLU A 220 -6.26 -13.05 -24.19
N PRO A 221 -5.12 -12.67 -23.58
CA PRO A 221 -4.51 -11.37 -23.81
C PRO A 221 -3.79 -11.30 -25.17
N VAL A 222 -3.85 -10.16 -25.83
CA VAL A 222 -3.07 -9.94 -27.06
C VAL A 222 -1.57 -10.04 -26.74
N ARG A 223 -0.82 -10.59 -27.70
CA ARG A 223 0.63 -10.83 -27.55
C ARG A 223 1.37 -9.56 -27.15
N GLY A 224 2.09 -9.63 -26.03
CA GLY A 224 2.98 -8.59 -25.52
C GLY A 224 2.32 -7.60 -24.55
N ILE A 225 0.97 -7.55 -24.41
CA ILE A 225 0.28 -6.61 -23.52
C ILE A 225 0.64 -6.86 -22.05
N LEU A 226 0.78 -8.10 -21.62
CA LEU A 226 1.16 -8.44 -20.25
C LEU A 226 2.58 -7.96 -19.90
N GLY A 227 3.49 -8.05 -20.87
CA GLY A 227 4.85 -7.50 -20.73
C GLY A 227 4.87 -5.97 -20.64
N ASP A 228 3.96 -5.29 -21.36
CA ASP A 228 3.80 -3.85 -21.28
C ASP A 228 3.21 -3.44 -19.91
N ILE A 229 2.18 -4.16 -19.44
CA ILE A 229 1.59 -3.94 -18.09
C ILE A 229 2.65 -4.18 -17.01
N ALA A 230 3.43 -5.25 -17.11
CA ALA A 230 4.49 -5.55 -16.15
C ALA A 230 5.58 -4.45 -16.13
N HIS A 231 5.92 -3.88 -17.29
CA HIS A 231 6.86 -2.77 -17.39
C HIS A 231 6.37 -1.52 -16.67
N ILE A 232 5.13 -1.12 -16.93
CA ILE A 232 4.51 0.10 -16.39
C ILE A 232 4.25 0.00 -14.89
N SER A 233 4.02 -1.21 -14.41
CA SER A 233 3.78 -1.46 -12.98
C SER A 233 5.04 -1.32 -12.12
N ASN A 234 6.23 -1.22 -12.72
CA ASN A 234 7.51 -0.96 -12.06
C ASN A 234 7.70 -1.78 -10.76
N GLY A 235 7.47 -3.09 -10.84
CA GLY A 235 7.61 -3.99 -9.69
C GLY A 235 6.43 -4.03 -8.72
N ASN A 236 5.37 -3.25 -8.97
CA ASN A 236 4.15 -3.26 -8.16
C ASN A 236 3.14 -4.25 -8.74
N LEU A 237 3.12 -5.49 -8.20
CA LEU A 237 2.22 -6.55 -8.65
C LEU A 237 0.74 -6.18 -8.46
N ARG A 238 0.39 -5.50 -7.37
CA ARG A 238 -1.00 -5.06 -7.12
C ARG A 238 -1.49 -4.14 -8.23
N LYS A 239 -0.68 -3.17 -8.64
CA LYS A 239 -0.98 -2.28 -9.77
C LYS A 239 -1.13 -3.06 -11.07
N ALA A 240 -0.25 -4.04 -11.32
CA ALA A 240 -0.30 -4.88 -12.50
C ALA A 240 -1.62 -5.67 -12.59
N ILE A 241 -1.99 -6.35 -11.50
CA ILE A 241 -3.24 -7.13 -11.41
C ILE A 241 -4.45 -6.22 -11.61
N PHE A 242 -4.51 -5.10 -10.90
CA PHE A 242 -5.62 -4.14 -11.02
C PHE A 242 -5.75 -3.58 -12.44
N THR A 243 -4.63 -3.20 -13.06
CA THR A 243 -4.64 -2.70 -14.45
C THR A 243 -5.16 -3.77 -15.42
N THR A 244 -4.74 -5.02 -15.25
CA THR A 244 -5.21 -6.14 -16.08
C THR A 244 -6.70 -6.38 -15.89
N GLU A 245 -7.17 -6.42 -14.64
CA GLU A 245 -8.59 -6.57 -14.30
C GLU A 245 -9.46 -5.49 -14.94
N VAL A 246 -9.03 -4.22 -14.87
CA VAL A 246 -9.75 -3.11 -15.51
C VAL A 246 -9.80 -3.24 -17.03
N LEU A 247 -8.71 -3.71 -17.66
CA LEU A 247 -8.69 -3.97 -19.12
C LEU A 247 -9.63 -5.10 -19.49
N VAL A 248 -9.67 -6.18 -18.69
CA VAL A 248 -10.60 -7.31 -18.90
C VAL A 248 -12.05 -6.85 -18.76
N LEU A 249 -12.39 -6.15 -17.68
CA LEU A 249 -13.75 -5.68 -17.41
C LEU A 249 -14.29 -4.72 -18.48
N ARG A 250 -13.39 -4.03 -19.19
CA ARG A 250 -13.72 -3.11 -20.29
C ARG A 250 -13.59 -3.72 -21.67
N ASP A 251 -13.26 -5.00 -21.75
CA ASP A 251 -12.99 -5.70 -23.03
C ASP A 251 -11.91 -5.01 -23.89
N LEU A 252 -10.87 -4.51 -23.22
CA LEU A 252 -9.79 -3.74 -23.84
C LEU A 252 -8.47 -4.51 -23.94
N LEU A 253 -8.43 -5.77 -23.53
CA LEU A 253 -7.21 -6.59 -23.52
C LEU A 253 -6.82 -7.10 -24.93
N GLY A 254 -7.71 -6.94 -25.90
CA GLY A 254 -7.51 -7.36 -27.28
C GLY A 254 -6.59 -6.46 -28.12
N GLU A 255 -6.27 -5.25 -27.67
CA GLU A 255 -5.41 -4.30 -28.39
C GLU A 255 -4.41 -3.60 -27.48
N ARG A 256 -3.12 -3.63 -27.87
CA ARG A 256 -2.06 -2.93 -27.12
C ARG A 256 -2.27 -1.41 -27.04
N GLY A 257 -2.88 -0.80 -28.06
CA GLY A 257 -3.20 0.62 -28.07
C GLY A 257 -4.16 1.05 -26.96
N ASN A 258 -5.01 0.14 -26.49
CA ASN A 258 -5.92 0.39 -25.39
C ASN A 258 -5.20 0.53 -24.05
N LEU A 259 -4.11 -0.20 -23.85
CA LEU A 259 -3.25 -0.01 -22.68
C LEU A 259 -2.65 1.41 -22.67
N HIS A 260 -2.16 1.89 -23.80
CA HIS A 260 -1.66 3.26 -23.90
C HIS A 260 -2.74 4.30 -23.63
N ARG A 261 -3.98 4.09 -24.13
CA ARG A 261 -5.13 4.94 -23.81
C ARG A 261 -5.47 4.92 -22.33
N LEU A 262 -5.47 3.75 -21.70
CA LEU A 262 -5.74 3.60 -20.28
C LEU A 262 -4.64 4.26 -19.44
N LEU A 263 -3.39 4.17 -19.88
CA LEU A 263 -2.25 4.81 -19.21
C LEU A 263 -2.21 6.33 -19.42
N THR A 264 -2.60 6.82 -20.58
CA THR A 264 -2.79 8.26 -20.79
C THR A 264 -3.98 8.79 -19.98
N MET A 265 -4.97 7.95 -19.68
CA MET A 265 -6.04 8.27 -18.72
C MET A 265 -5.60 8.19 -17.24
N ILE A 266 -4.61 7.35 -16.92
CA ILE A 266 -4.17 7.09 -15.53
C ILE A 266 -2.92 7.92 -15.16
N SER A 267 -2.32 8.74 -16.07
CA SER A 267 -0.93 8.99 -15.90
C SER A 267 -0.45 10.42 -15.85
N THR A 268 0.81 10.44 -15.61
CA THR A 268 1.82 11.48 -15.77
C THR A 268 1.46 12.61 -16.72
N ASN A 269 0.69 12.39 -17.80
CA ASN A 269 0.29 13.45 -18.72
C ASN A 269 -0.71 14.41 -18.08
N GLU A 270 -1.67 13.92 -17.29
CA GLU A 270 -2.60 14.81 -16.56
C GLU A 270 -1.86 15.57 -15.45
N VAL A 271 -0.97 14.89 -14.74
CA VAL A 271 -0.11 15.55 -13.73
C VAL A 271 0.86 16.54 -14.42
N GLN A 272 1.40 16.20 -15.58
CA GLN A 272 2.20 17.14 -16.38
C GLN A 272 1.39 18.38 -16.77
N ARG A 273 0.18 18.20 -17.31
CA ARG A 273 -0.73 19.30 -17.64
C ARG A 273 -1.09 20.15 -16.43
N MET A 274 -1.28 19.51 -15.27
CA MET A 274 -1.53 20.20 -14.00
C MET A 274 -0.36 21.08 -13.61
N ILE A 275 0.87 20.54 -13.66
CA ILE A 275 2.10 21.28 -13.35
C ILE A 275 2.31 22.43 -14.36
N GLU A 276 2.15 22.17 -15.66
CA GLU A 276 2.26 23.20 -16.70
C GLU A 276 1.26 24.34 -16.50
N ALA A 277 0.00 24.01 -16.14
CA ALA A 277 -1.00 25.01 -15.83
C ALA A 277 -0.63 25.84 -14.60
N ALA A 278 -0.10 25.21 -13.56
CA ALA A 278 0.36 25.89 -12.35
C ALA A 278 1.55 26.80 -12.65
N LEU A 279 2.56 26.33 -13.38
CA LEU A 279 3.71 27.12 -13.80
C LEU A 279 3.30 28.35 -14.65
N ARG A 280 2.24 28.27 -15.44
CA ARG A 280 1.67 29.42 -16.19
C ARG A 280 0.85 30.37 -15.30
N GLY A 281 0.77 30.15 -14.00
CA GLY A 281 -0.02 30.96 -13.06
C GLY A 281 -1.53 30.63 -13.07
N GLN A 282 -1.94 29.60 -13.80
CA GLN A 282 -3.35 29.18 -13.94
C GLN A 282 -3.73 28.16 -12.86
N VAL A 283 -3.58 28.50 -11.57
CA VAL A 283 -3.86 27.57 -10.48
C VAL A 283 -5.37 27.42 -10.27
N VAL A 284 -6.08 28.53 -10.12
CA VAL A 284 -7.53 28.57 -9.88
C VAL A 284 -8.18 29.39 -10.99
N GLU A 285 -8.92 28.75 -11.86
CA GLU A 285 -9.64 29.41 -12.94
C GLU A 285 -11.10 28.94 -12.93
N TRP A 286 -12.04 29.89 -12.89
CA TRP A 286 -13.46 29.56 -12.93
C TRP A 286 -14.02 29.89 -14.32
N ARG A 287 -14.60 28.88 -14.99
CA ARG A 287 -15.27 29.08 -16.27
C ARG A 287 -16.75 28.66 -16.18
N TRP A 288 -17.59 29.41 -16.87
CA TRP A 288 -18.99 29.03 -17.06
C TRP A 288 -19.08 28.05 -18.21
N GLU A 289 -19.58 26.85 -17.92
CA GLU A 289 -19.88 25.84 -18.95
C GLU A 289 -21.38 25.60 -19.04
N LYS A 290 -21.88 25.46 -20.29
CA LYS A 290 -23.25 25.14 -20.57
C LYS A 290 -23.45 23.64 -20.49
N ASP A 291 -24.14 23.16 -19.47
CA ASP A 291 -24.49 21.76 -19.29
C ASP A 291 -25.98 21.60 -19.57
N GLY A 292 -26.30 21.26 -20.81
CA GLY A 292 -27.72 21.27 -21.31
C GLY A 292 -28.36 22.64 -21.23
N TYR A 293 -29.39 22.78 -20.39
CA TYR A 293 -30.13 24.04 -20.19
C TYR A 293 -29.63 24.90 -19.02
N LYS A 294 -28.60 24.44 -18.27
CA LYS A 294 -28.07 25.17 -17.11
C LYS A 294 -26.63 25.63 -17.35
N ASN A 295 -26.35 26.89 -17.05
CA ASN A 295 -24.97 27.37 -16.94
C ASN A 295 -24.42 26.99 -15.54
N THR A 296 -23.42 26.13 -15.51
CA THR A 296 -22.72 25.74 -14.29
C THR A 296 -21.32 26.34 -14.26
N ARG A 297 -20.90 26.83 -13.09
CA ARG A 297 -19.55 27.34 -12.89
C ARG A 297 -18.64 26.16 -12.54
N LYS A 298 -17.68 25.83 -13.43
CA LYS A 298 -16.72 24.76 -13.22
C LYS A 298 -15.35 25.32 -12.90
N LEU A 299 -14.67 24.66 -11.96
CA LEU A 299 -13.28 24.93 -11.64
C LEU A 299 -12.40 24.38 -12.76
N LYS A 300 -11.52 25.21 -13.28
CA LYS A 300 -10.51 24.90 -14.28
C LYS A 300 -9.12 25.28 -13.76
N GLY A 301 -8.11 25.21 -14.62
CA GLY A 301 -6.72 25.43 -14.22
C GLY A 301 -6.14 24.18 -13.54
N ALA A 302 -5.01 24.34 -12.89
CA ALA A 302 -4.28 23.23 -12.26
C ALA A 302 -5.13 22.49 -11.21
N LEU A 303 -5.90 23.23 -10.41
CA LEU A 303 -6.76 22.66 -9.37
C LEU A 303 -7.97 21.92 -9.94
N GLY A 304 -8.49 22.39 -11.08
CA GLY A 304 -9.54 21.67 -11.82
C GLY A 304 -9.05 20.34 -12.39
N ILE A 305 -7.84 20.31 -12.93
CA ILE A 305 -7.18 19.08 -13.39
C ILE A 305 -6.94 18.12 -12.22
N TYR A 306 -6.47 18.63 -11.07
CA TYR A 306 -6.33 17.84 -9.85
C TYR A 306 -7.65 17.16 -9.44
N ASP A 307 -8.75 17.91 -9.40
CA ASP A 307 -10.07 17.36 -9.05
C ASP A 307 -10.53 16.30 -10.05
N GLU A 308 -10.24 16.46 -11.34
CA GLU A 308 -10.51 15.46 -12.38
C GLU A 308 -9.68 14.19 -12.17
N ILE A 309 -8.37 14.30 -11.85
CA ILE A 309 -7.48 13.17 -11.55
C ILE A 309 -8.01 12.36 -10.37
N ILE A 310 -8.32 13.02 -9.24
CA ILE A 310 -8.81 12.35 -8.04
C ILE A 310 -10.14 11.64 -8.31
N THR A 311 -11.06 12.31 -9.02
CA THR A 311 -12.40 11.76 -9.26
C THR A 311 -12.39 10.59 -10.25
N GLN A 312 -11.56 10.67 -11.30
CA GLN A 312 -11.55 9.67 -12.38
C GLN A 312 -10.60 8.51 -12.12
N GLN A 313 -9.52 8.74 -11.37
CA GLN A 313 -8.42 7.79 -11.24
C GLN A 313 -8.28 7.23 -9.82
N SER A 314 -9.06 7.72 -8.86
CA SER A 314 -8.99 7.29 -7.45
C SER A 314 -7.57 7.34 -6.87
N LEU A 315 -6.75 8.30 -7.35
CA LEU A 315 -5.40 8.53 -6.84
C LEU A 315 -5.47 9.29 -5.52
N GLU A 316 -4.56 8.96 -4.59
CA GLU A 316 -4.35 9.76 -3.39
C GLU A 316 -3.38 10.94 -3.69
N ALA A 317 -3.37 11.94 -2.82
CA ALA A 317 -2.49 13.11 -2.99
C ALA A 317 -0.99 12.71 -2.99
N GLU A 318 -0.64 11.66 -2.25
CA GLU A 318 0.70 11.08 -2.21
C GLU A 318 1.13 10.50 -3.56
N ASP A 319 0.21 9.83 -4.29
CA ASP A 319 0.48 9.30 -5.63
C ASP A 319 0.75 10.43 -6.63
N ILE A 320 0.05 11.55 -6.48
CA ILE A 320 0.24 12.74 -7.33
C ILE A 320 1.60 13.38 -7.10
N VAL A 321 2.06 13.43 -5.84
CA VAL A 321 3.41 13.93 -5.51
C VAL A 321 4.49 13.04 -6.12
N GLU A 322 4.32 11.71 -6.05
CA GLU A 322 5.25 10.78 -6.69
C GLU A 322 5.29 10.97 -8.22
N GLN A 323 4.13 11.10 -8.86
CA GLN A 323 4.05 11.35 -10.30
C GLN A 323 4.60 12.72 -10.68
N ALA A 324 4.35 13.76 -9.89
CA ALA A 324 4.91 15.08 -10.09
C ALA A 324 6.44 15.04 -10.04
N HIS A 325 7.04 14.30 -9.11
CA HIS A 325 8.47 14.08 -9.07
C HIS A 325 9.00 13.41 -10.34
N GLN A 326 8.31 12.38 -10.84
CA GLN A 326 8.69 11.72 -12.09
C GLN A 326 8.59 12.65 -13.31
N VAL A 327 7.61 13.53 -13.35
CA VAL A 327 7.44 14.53 -14.44
C VAL A 327 8.56 15.56 -14.40
N LEU A 328 8.88 16.08 -13.22
CA LEU A 328 9.92 17.12 -13.04
C LEU A 328 11.33 16.57 -13.34
N THR A 329 11.63 15.34 -12.86
CA THR A 329 12.97 14.73 -13.04
C THR A 329 13.12 14.01 -14.38
N GLY A 330 12.03 13.67 -15.05
CA GLY A 330 12.01 12.93 -16.31
C GLY A 330 12.34 13.76 -17.55
N GLY A 331 12.72 15.05 -17.41
CA GLY A 331 13.10 15.94 -18.52
C GLY A 331 11.95 16.28 -19.50
N ARG A 332 10.71 15.98 -19.13
CA ARG A 332 9.54 16.26 -19.99
C ARG A 332 9.14 17.74 -19.96
N LEU A 333 9.49 18.45 -18.88
CA LEU A 333 9.29 19.87 -18.74
C LEU A 333 10.66 20.52 -18.98
N ASN A 334 10.74 21.39 -20.00
CA ASN A 334 11.97 22.13 -20.33
C ASN A 334 12.12 23.30 -19.35
N LEU A 335 12.36 23.01 -18.07
CA LEU A 335 12.57 24.01 -17.04
C LEU A 335 14.05 24.34 -16.90
N PRO A 336 14.40 25.62 -16.74
CA PRO A 336 15.72 26.02 -16.31
C PRO A 336 16.09 25.37 -14.96
N GLU A 337 17.37 25.13 -14.72
CA GLU A 337 17.85 24.43 -13.53
C GLU A 337 17.41 25.09 -12.21
N ASP A 338 17.43 26.43 -12.20
CA ASP A 338 16.98 27.23 -11.05
C ASP A 338 15.48 26.99 -10.76
N GLN A 339 14.65 27.03 -11.80
CA GLN A 339 13.21 26.79 -11.66
C GLN A 339 12.90 25.34 -11.27
N LEU A 340 13.67 24.38 -11.80
CA LEU A 340 13.55 22.97 -11.43
C LEU A 340 13.88 22.76 -9.94
N THR A 341 14.93 23.43 -9.45
CA THR A 341 15.32 23.35 -8.03
C THR A 341 14.23 23.90 -7.12
N LEU A 342 13.62 25.04 -7.48
CA LEU A 342 12.50 25.60 -6.72
C LEU A 342 11.27 24.70 -6.76
N ALA A 343 10.95 24.10 -7.91
CA ALA A 343 9.83 23.17 -8.04
C ALA A 343 10.04 21.91 -7.20
N LEU A 344 11.23 21.32 -7.19
CA LEU A 344 11.56 20.17 -6.36
C LEU A 344 11.52 20.51 -4.86
N THR A 345 11.90 21.74 -4.49
CA THR A 345 11.79 22.21 -3.10
C THR A 345 10.32 22.29 -2.67
N ALA A 346 9.46 22.93 -3.46
CA ALA A 346 8.03 23.03 -3.19
C ALA A 346 7.37 21.64 -3.11
N LEU A 347 7.78 20.72 -3.99
CA LEU A 347 7.30 19.33 -3.98
C LEU A 347 7.72 18.59 -2.71
N SER A 348 8.98 18.74 -2.28
CA SER A 348 9.49 18.14 -1.04
C SER A 348 8.75 18.64 0.19
N ASP A 349 8.48 19.96 0.25
CA ASP A 349 7.70 20.55 1.33
C ASP A 349 6.25 20.04 1.34
N CYS A 350 5.66 19.84 0.17
CA CYS A 350 4.33 19.24 0.04
C CYS A 350 4.32 17.79 0.59
N ASP A 351 5.30 16.95 0.22
CA ASP A 351 5.40 15.57 0.73
C ASP A 351 5.48 15.54 2.27
N VAL A 352 6.29 16.42 2.87
CA VAL A 352 6.40 16.52 4.32
C VAL A 352 5.09 16.98 4.98
N ARG A 353 4.39 17.95 4.35
CA ARG A 353 3.12 18.47 4.85
C ARG A 353 1.98 17.45 4.71
N LEU A 354 1.91 16.69 3.63
CA LEU A 354 0.91 15.63 3.42
C LEU A 354 0.92 14.59 4.54
N ARG A 355 2.09 14.24 5.05
CA ARG A 355 2.21 13.27 6.15
C ARG A 355 1.66 13.74 7.48
N ARG A 356 1.44 15.03 7.64
CA ARG A 356 0.94 15.68 8.86
C ARG A 356 -0.49 16.20 8.71
N SER A 357 -0.97 16.30 7.48
CA SER A 357 -2.28 16.88 7.15
C SER A 357 -3.34 15.80 7.04
N SER A 358 -4.56 16.12 7.49
CA SER A 358 -5.76 15.30 7.26
C SER A 358 -6.41 15.58 5.89
N GLN A 359 -6.01 16.65 5.21
CA GLN A 359 -6.59 17.07 3.93
C GLN A 359 -5.51 17.27 2.87
N GLY A 360 -5.27 16.24 2.06
CA GLY A 360 -4.26 16.26 1.02
C GLY A 360 -4.48 17.35 -0.03
N ARG A 361 -5.75 17.65 -0.35
CA ARG A 361 -6.10 18.68 -1.32
C ARG A 361 -5.49 20.06 -1.00
N ILE A 362 -5.55 20.49 0.26
CA ILE A 362 -5.01 21.80 0.67
C ILE A 362 -3.49 21.86 0.46
N GLN A 363 -2.80 20.75 0.68
CA GLN A 363 -1.35 20.68 0.53
C GLN A 363 -0.94 20.70 -0.95
N ILE A 364 -1.69 20.02 -1.80
CA ILE A 364 -1.49 20.06 -3.25
C ILE A 364 -1.79 21.48 -3.79
N GLU A 365 -2.89 22.11 -3.35
CA GLU A 365 -3.23 23.47 -3.74
C GLU A 365 -2.12 24.45 -3.40
N GLN A 366 -1.56 24.36 -2.19
CA GLN A 366 -0.40 25.18 -1.78
C GLN A 366 0.82 24.91 -2.69
N MET A 367 1.13 23.66 -2.99
CA MET A 367 2.22 23.29 -3.89
C MET A 367 2.03 23.90 -5.30
N LEU A 368 0.79 23.87 -5.82
CA LEU A 368 0.48 24.46 -7.14
C LEU A 368 0.63 25.98 -7.13
N HIS A 369 0.31 26.66 -6.03
CA HIS A 369 0.58 28.08 -5.86
C HIS A 369 2.08 28.38 -5.73
N ASP A 370 2.84 27.52 -5.04
CA ASP A 370 4.29 27.64 -4.96
C ASP A 370 4.92 27.50 -6.38
N PHE A 371 4.40 26.57 -7.23
CA PHE A 371 4.83 26.47 -8.64
C PHE A 371 4.49 27.71 -9.46
N ALA A 372 3.31 28.31 -9.25
CA ALA A 372 2.91 29.54 -9.94
C ALA A 372 3.82 30.72 -9.59
N ALA A 373 4.36 30.76 -8.38
CA ALA A 373 5.27 31.82 -7.93
C ALA A 373 6.66 31.72 -8.57
N ILE A 374 7.08 30.54 -9.06
CA ILE A 374 8.40 30.32 -9.68
C ILE A 374 8.56 31.13 -10.96
N GLN A 375 7.52 31.33 -11.77
CA GLN A 375 7.60 32.14 -13.00
C GLN A 375 7.54 33.64 -12.77
N GLN A 376 7.23 34.10 -11.57
CA GLN A 376 7.16 35.53 -11.24
C GLN A 376 8.47 36.05 -10.64
N GLN A 377 9.44 35.18 -10.43
CA GLN A 377 10.81 35.51 -10.01
C GLN A 377 11.76 35.48 -11.21
#